data_8b82809aa4f7ae5313b97e37025df0cd
#
_entry.id   8b82809aa4f7ae5313b97e37025df0cd
#
_cell.length_a   1.000
_cell.length_b   1.000
_cell.length_c   1.000
_cell.angle_alpha   90.00
_cell.angle_beta   90.00
_cell.angle_gamma   90.00
#
_symmetry.space_group_name_H-M   'P 1'
#
loop_
_entity.id
_entity.type
_entity.pdbx_description
1 polymer ?
#
loop_
_entity_poly.entity_id
_entity_poly.type
_entity_poly.pdbx_seq_one_letter_code
_entity_poly.pdbx_strand_id
1 'polypeptide(L)'
;MPAVNGLVIHQTDSPTVSSTLNSYALKGANGAHFLIDKDGTIYQTASLNKTCNHVGTLKSRCAHEQTCSPGETKLNQKFNAKAENKRETVKQAGVRYPSNKDSIGIELVGDSFPKGPNIDQKKVKFEIVTDAQNESLRWLVEQLKKEYRIPDSEVFRHPEISYKNITEASTAKW
;
A
#
# COMPACT_ATOMS: atom_id res chain seq x y z
N MET A 1 10.09 10.75 -8.41
CA MET A 1 9.99 11.03 -6.95
C MET A 1 11.31 11.61 -6.46
N PRO A 2 11.30 12.58 -5.56
CA PRO A 2 12.55 13.18 -5.05
C PRO A 2 13.32 12.23 -4.11
N ALA A 3 12.61 11.35 -3.42
CA ALA A 3 13.17 10.31 -2.56
C ALA A 3 12.19 9.14 -2.47
N VAL A 4 12.69 7.93 -2.19
CA VAL A 4 11.89 6.76 -1.85
C VAL A 4 12.19 6.40 -0.41
N ASN A 5 11.18 6.51 0.46
CA ASN A 5 11.31 6.30 1.90
C ASN A 5 10.60 5.04 2.39
N GLY A 6 9.88 4.33 1.51
CA GLY A 6 9.22 3.10 1.89
C GLY A 6 8.60 2.33 0.73
N LEU A 7 8.21 1.09 1.00
CA LEU A 7 7.48 0.21 0.10
C LEU A 7 6.10 -0.06 0.66
N VAL A 8 5.10 -0.14 -0.21
CA VAL A 8 3.73 -0.44 0.19
C VAL A 8 3.20 -1.57 -0.67
N ILE A 9 2.81 -2.66 0.00
CA ILE A 9 2.32 -3.89 -0.62
C ILE A 9 0.80 -3.87 -0.61
N HIS A 10 0.23 -4.09 -1.79
CA HIS A 10 -1.20 -4.07 -2.07
C HIS A 10 -1.67 -5.40 -2.64
N GLN A 11 -2.99 -5.54 -2.73
CA GLN A 11 -3.62 -6.57 -3.54
C GLN A 11 -4.72 -5.94 -4.40
N THR A 12 -4.78 -6.31 -5.69
CA THR A 12 -5.47 -5.55 -6.73
C THR A 12 -6.99 -5.49 -6.64
N ASP A 13 -7.63 -6.38 -5.86
CA ASP A 13 -9.08 -6.63 -5.91
C ASP A 13 -9.58 -6.95 -7.34
N SER A 14 -8.74 -7.66 -8.08
CA SER A 14 -8.97 -8.01 -9.48
C SER A 14 -8.38 -9.40 -9.77
N PRO A 15 -9.06 -10.25 -10.55
CA PRO A 15 -8.67 -11.65 -10.74
C PRO A 15 -7.46 -11.83 -11.65
N THR A 16 -7.11 -10.84 -12.51
CA THR A 16 -6.08 -10.98 -13.56
C THR A 16 -5.24 -9.72 -13.75
N VAL A 17 -4.03 -9.89 -14.26
CA VAL A 17 -3.16 -8.79 -14.74
C VAL A 17 -3.88 -7.93 -15.77
N SER A 18 -4.55 -8.55 -16.74
CA SER A 18 -5.21 -7.85 -17.83
C SER A 18 -6.29 -6.88 -17.34
N SER A 19 -7.12 -7.32 -16.38
CA SER A 19 -8.14 -6.46 -15.77
C SER A 19 -7.53 -5.31 -14.96
N THR A 20 -6.43 -5.57 -14.26
CA THR A 20 -5.71 -4.54 -13.52
C THR A 20 -5.06 -3.50 -14.46
N LEU A 21 -4.36 -3.94 -15.50
CA LEU A 21 -3.73 -3.03 -16.47
C LEU A 21 -4.77 -2.20 -17.24
N ASN A 22 -5.92 -2.77 -17.59
CA ASN A 22 -7.03 -2.04 -18.17
C ASN A 22 -7.57 -0.95 -17.25
N SER A 23 -7.63 -1.22 -15.93
CA SER A 23 -7.99 -0.22 -14.92
C SER A 23 -6.95 0.91 -14.85
N TYR A 24 -5.65 0.59 -14.89
CA TYR A 24 -4.56 1.58 -14.87
C TYR A 24 -4.53 2.49 -16.10
N ALA A 25 -5.01 2.00 -17.26
CA ALA A 25 -5.08 2.77 -18.48
C ALA A 25 -6.16 3.87 -18.47
N LEU A 26 -7.07 3.87 -17.52
CA LEU A 26 -8.13 4.88 -17.42
C LEU A 26 -7.57 6.23 -16.95
N LYS A 27 -8.10 7.32 -17.51
CA LYS A 27 -7.70 8.67 -17.12
C LYS A 27 -7.96 8.90 -15.62
N GLY A 28 -6.92 9.28 -14.88
CA GLY A 28 -7.00 9.54 -13.43
C GLY A 28 -7.04 8.27 -12.57
N ALA A 29 -6.72 7.12 -13.14
CA ALA A 29 -6.66 5.86 -12.40
C ALA A 29 -5.65 5.92 -11.26
N ASN A 30 -5.93 5.17 -10.20
CA ASN A 30 -4.93 4.78 -9.22
C ASN A 30 -4.12 3.59 -9.76
N GLY A 31 -2.89 3.44 -9.30
CA GLY A 31 -2.05 2.32 -9.70
C GLY A 31 -0.72 2.33 -8.97
N ALA A 32 -0.02 1.23 -9.00
CA ALA A 32 1.27 1.05 -8.36
C ALA A 32 2.43 1.08 -9.38
N HIS A 33 3.66 0.93 -8.92
CA HIS A 33 4.86 0.90 -9.76
C HIS A 33 5.15 -0.49 -10.30
N PHE A 34 4.75 -1.52 -9.54
CA PHE A 34 4.89 -2.92 -9.92
C PHE A 34 3.58 -3.66 -9.72
N LEU A 35 3.39 -4.68 -10.54
CA LEU A 35 2.31 -5.66 -10.45
C LEU A 35 2.91 -7.05 -10.52
N ILE A 36 2.54 -7.95 -9.61
CA ILE A 36 3.01 -9.33 -9.58
C ILE A 36 1.82 -10.25 -9.84
N ASP A 37 1.88 -11.02 -10.93
CA ASP A 37 0.85 -11.98 -11.29
C ASP A 37 0.84 -13.20 -10.35
N LYS A 38 -0.21 -14.00 -10.41
CA LYS A 38 -0.38 -15.21 -9.60
C LYS A 38 0.69 -16.28 -9.85
N ASP A 39 1.31 -16.26 -11.04
CA ASP A 39 2.45 -17.14 -11.40
C ASP A 39 3.82 -16.57 -10.98
N GLY A 40 3.85 -15.40 -10.35
CA GLY A 40 5.07 -14.71 -9.93
C GLY A 40 5.66 -13.77 -10.98
N THR A 41 5.11 -13.66 -12.18
CA THR A 41 5.61 -12.72 -13.18
C THR A 41 5.51 -11.28 -12.69
N ILE A 42 6.62 -10.54 -12.74
CA ILE A 42 6.71 -9.13 -12.32
C ILE A 42 6.55 -8.21 -13.53
N TYR A 43 5.61 -7.29 -13.46
CA TYR A 43 5.42 -6.21 -14.42
C TYR A 43 5.80 -4.88 -13.79
N GLN A 44 6.65 -4.10 -14.42
CA GLN A 44 6.86 -2.70 -14.06
C GLN A 44 5.83 -1.85 -14.83
N THR A 45 4.91 -1.24 -14.10
CA THR A 45 3.76 -0.49 -14.64
C THR A 45 3.99 1.01 -14.69
N ALA A 46 4.96 1.51 -13.90
CA ALA A 46 5.33 2.92 -13.90
C ALA A 46 6.83 3.11 -13.65
N SER A 47 7.36 4.23 -14.14
CA SER A 47 8.73 4.64 -13.83
C SER A 47 8.89 4.97 -12.34
N LEU A 48 9.98 4.52 -11.73
CA LEU A 48 10.30 4.79 -10.31
C LEU A 48 10.59 6.27 -10.01
N ASN A 49 10.79 7.08 -11.06
CA ASN A 49 10.92 8.53 -10.94
C ASN A 49 9.58 9.27 -10.91
N LYS A 50 8.47 8.54 -11.07
CA LYS A 50 7.11 9.11 -11.07
C LYS A 50 6.37 8.74 -9.79
N THR A 51 5.46 9.60 -9.39
CA THR A 51 4.53 9.33 -8.29
C THR A 51 3.34 8.53 -8.81
N CYS A 52 2.98 7.45 -8.14
CA CYS A 52 1.75 6.70 -8.35
C CYS A 52 0.77 6.97 -7.22
N ASN A 53 -0.53 6.99 -7.54
CA ASN A 53 -1.58 7.13 -6.54
C ASN A 53 -1.98 5.74 -6.03
N HIS A 54 -1.42 5.29 -4.91
CA HIS A 54 -1.69 3.96 -4.37
C HIS A 54 -1.96 3.92 -2.85
N VAL A 55 -1.46 4.89 -2.07
CA VAL A 55 -1.58 4.87 -0.60
C VAL A 55 -2.94 5.37 -0.12
N GLY A 56 -3.49 6.43 -0.75
CA GLY A 56 -4.74 7.04 -0.29
C GLY A 56 -4.58 7.83 1.01
N THR A 57 -5.49 7.59 1.96
CA THR A 57 -5.59 8.34 3.22
C THR A 57 -4.66 7.76 4.29
N LEU A 58 -3.62 8.49 4.67
CA LEU A 58 -2.68 8.07 5.70
C LEU A 58 -3.31 8.02 7.09
N LYS A 59 -2.99 6.98 7.83
CA LYS A 59 -3.18 6.88 9.28
C LYS A 59 -2.07 7.63 10.01
N SER A 60 -2.34 8.02 11.25
CA SER A 60 -1.33 8.59 12.13
C SER A 60 -0.33 7.52 12.60
N ARG A 61 0.94 7.67 12.18
CA ARG A 61 2.00 6.75 12.57
C ARG A 61 2.20 6.74 14.09
N CYS A 62 2.30 7.91 14.69
CA CYS A 62 2.50 8.01 16.15
C CYS A 62 1.34 7.42 16.95
N ALA A 63 0.09 7.47 16.44
CA ALA A 63 -1.04 6.85 17.12
C ALA A 63 -0.95 5.32 17.07
N HIS A 64 -0.53 4.76 15.94
CA HIS A 64 -0.34 3.32 15.78
C HIS A 64 0.85 2.80 16.61
N GLU A 65 1.96 3.53 16.63
CA GLU A 65 3.18 3.19 17.36
C GLU A 65 3.13 3.64 18.84
N GLN A 66 2.05 4.31 19.29
CA GLN A 66 1.87 4.84 20.65
C GLN A 66 2.96 5.84 21.06
N THR A 67 3.47 6.62 20.14
CA THR A 67 4.56 7.58 20.31
C THR A 67 4.11 9.04 20.19
N CYS A 68 2.78 9.28 20.08
CA CYS A 68 2.24 10.63 19.95
C CYS A 68 2.57 11.54 21.14
N SER A 69 2.87 12.79 20.84
CA SER A 69 2.86 13.86 21.84
C SER A 69 1.45 14.01 22.48
N PRO A 70 1.34 14.59 23.69
CA PRO A 70 0.04 14.83 24.30
C PRO A 70 -0.93 15.66 23.42
N GLY A 71 -0.38 16.61 22.65
CA GLY A 71 -1.16 17.42 21.71
C GLY A 71 -1.71 16.57 20.55
N GLU A 72 -0.90 15.70 19.95
CA GLU A 72 -1.33 14.82 18.85
C GLU A 72 -2.33 13.76 19.36
N THR A 73 -2.09 13.21 20.55
CA THR A 73 -3.03 12.28 21.20
C THR A 73 -4.41 12.91 21.32
N LYS A 74 -4.50 14.18 21.81
CA LYS A 74 -5.76 14.90 21.93
C LYS A 74 -6.44 15.14 20.57
N LEU A 75 -5.67 15.42 19.51
CA LEU A 75 -6.19 15.59 18.15
C LEU A 75 -6.74 14.28 17.58
N ASN A 76 -6.14 13.14 17.94
CA ASN A 76 -6.54 11.82 17.45
C ASN A 76 -7.72 11.20 18.23
N GLN A 77 -8.12 11.77 19.38
CA GLN A 77 -9.30 11.32 20.13
C GLN A 77 -10.62 11.43 19.35
N LYS A 78 -10.73 12.41 18.46
CA LYS A 78 -11.90 12.54 17.57
C LYS A 78 -11.52 12.02 16.20
N PHE A 79 -11.98 10.82 15.87
CA PHE A 79 -11.68 10.19 14.59
C PHE A 79 -12.21 11.04 13.42
N ASN A 80 -11.28 11.46 12.56
CA ASN A 80 -11.55 12.10 11.29
C ASN A 80 -10.41 11.82 10.33
N ALA A 81 -10.58 10.80 9.48
CA ALA A 81 -9.55 10.33 8.56
C ALA A 81 -9.02 11.41 7.61
N LYS A 82 -9.88 12.33 7.14
CA LYS A 82 -9.48 13.44 6.26
C LYS A 82 -8.58 14.46 6.99
N ALA A 83 -8.94 14.82 8.22
CA ALA A 83 -8.14 15.73 9.04
C ALA A 83 -6.82 15.10 9.46
N GLU A 84 -6.83 13.82 9.81
CA GLU A 84 -5.63 13.03 10.12
C GLU A 84 -4.68 12.97 8.93
N ASN A 85 -5.16 12.58 7.75
CA ASN A 85 -4.37 12.56 6.52
C ASN A 85 -3.73 13.94 6.23
N LYS A 86 -4.49 15.04 6.41
CA LYS A 86 -3.96 16.39 6.21
C LYS A 86 -2.81 16.70 7.18
N ARG A 87 -2.90 16.24 8.44
CA ARG A 87 -1.81 16.40 9.42
C ARG A 87 -0.60 15.54 9.08
N GLU A 88 -0.85 14.27 8.73
CA GLU A 88 0.24 13.34 8.44
C GLU A 88 1.02 13.73 7.17
N THR A 89 0.35 14.13 6.10
CA THR A 89 1.00 14.44 4.81
C THR A 89 1.98 15.61 4.85
N VAL A 90 1.91 16.46 5.86
CA VAL A 90 2.86 17.60 6.03
C VAL A 90 4.04 17.29 6.94
N LYS A 91 4.03 16.15 7.63
CA LYS A 91 5.15 15.70 8.46
C LYS A 91 6.32 15.22 7.59
N GLN A 92 7.52 15.25 8.16
CA GLN A 92 8.71 14.70 7.52
C GLN A 92 8.62 13.17 7.37
N ALA A 93 9.30 12.63 6.36
CA ALA A 93 9.49 11.20 6.22
C ALA A 93 10.14 10.60 7.49
N GLY A 94 9.75 9.38 7.85
CA GLY A 94 10.18 8.71 9.09
C GLY A 94 9.34 9.10 10.32
N VAL A 95 8.76 10.30 10.38
CA VAL A 95 7.80 10.71 11.42
C VAL A 95 6.37 10.32 11.06
N ARG A 96 6.09 10.15 9.78
CA ARG A 96 4.85 9.64 9.22
C ARG A 96 5.09 8.38 8.40
N TYR A 97 4.03 7.68 8.07
CA TYR A 97 4.08 6.60 7.07
C TYR A 97 4.44 7.14 5.67
N PRO A 98 5.05 6.29 4.80
CA PRO A 98 5.29 6.64 3.41
C PRO A 98 3.98 6.99 2.69
N SER A 99 4.03 7.98 1.82
CA SER A 99 2.90 8.47 1.03
C SER A 99 3.11 8.21 -0.46
N ASN A 100 2.13 8.52 -1.30
CA ASN A 100 2.29 8.48 -2.75
C ASN A 100 3.53 9.21 -3.28
N LYS A 101 4.02 10.23 -2.57
CA LYS A 101 5.14 11.07 -3.03
C LYS A 101 6.51 10.46 -2.78
N ASP A 102 6.59 9.48 -1.89
CA ASP A 102 7.84 8.94 -1.38
C ASP A 102 7.80 7.44 -1.09
N SER A 103 6.89 6.72 -1.74
CA SER A 103 6.85 5.25 -1.68
C SER A 103 6.72 4.61 -3.06
N ILE A 104 7.24 3.39 -3.16
CA ILE A 104 7.01 2.50 -4.27
C ILE A 104 5.86 1.56 -3.89
N GLY A 105 4.79 1.54 -4.69
CA GLY A 105 3.69 0.58 -4.56
C GLY A 105 3.96 -0.68 -5.35
N ILE A 106 3.66 -1.83 -4.75
CA ILE A 106 3.71 -3.16 -5.35
C ILE A 106 2.34 -3.82 -5.18
N GLU A 107 1.67 -4.10 -6.27
CA GLU A 107 0.37 -4.79 -6.30
C GLU A 107 0.55 -6.29 -6.55
N LEU A 108 -0.14 -7.11 -5.79
CA LEU A 108 -0.26 -8.55 -6.03
C LEU A 108 -1.62 -8.80 -6.68
N VAL A 109 -1.66 -9.47 -7.83
CA VAL A 109 -2.93 -9.85 -8.46
C VAL A 109 -3.69 -10.78 -7.53
N GLY A 110 -4.90 -10.38 -7.15
CA GLY A 110 -5.75 -11.16 -6.27
C GLY A 110 -7.09 -10.48 -6.06
N ASP A 111 -8.13 -11.28 -6.12
CA ASP A 111 -9.50 -10.82 -5.98
C ASP A 111 -9.94 -10.81 -4.51
N SER A 112 -11.11 -10.24 -4.23
CA SER A 112 -11.72 -10.28 -2.91
C SER A 112 -13.18 -10.75 -2.98
N PHE A 113 -13.66 -11.38 -1.92
CA PHE A 113 -15.01 -11.93 -1.83
C PHE A 113 -15.59 -11.77 -0.42
N PRO A 114 -16.93 -11.64 -0.28
CA PRO A 114 -17.96 -11.54 -1.33
C PRO A 114 -17.95 -10.16 -2.02
N LYS A 115 -18.48 -10.11 -3.25
CA LYS A 115 -18.70 -8.88 -4.03
C LYS A 115 -20.18 -8.54 -4.15
N GLY A 116 -20.52 -7.25 -4.24
CA GLY A 116 -21.88 -6.79 -4.45
C GLY A 116 -22.16 -5.42 -3.82
N PRO A 117 -23.31 -4.81 -4.15
CA PRO A 117 -23.60 -3.41 -3.78
C PRO A 117 -23.85 -3.17 -2.28
N ASN A 118 -24.22 -4.19 -1.50
CA ASN A 118 -24.59 -4.04 -0.09
C ASN A 118 -23.78 -4.97 0.82
N ILE A 119 -22.53 -5.26 0.44
CA ILE A 119 -21.66 -6.15 1.20
C ILE A 119 -21.07 -5.43 2.41
N ASP A 120 -21.17 -6.07 3.57
CA ASP A 120 -20.43 -5.66 4.75
C ASP A 120 -18.91 -5.79 4.49
N GLN A 121 -18.22 -4.68 4.40
CA GLN A 121 -16.79 -4.64 4.11
C GLN A 121 -15.93 -5.41 5.12
N LYS A 122 -16.43 -5.63 6.34
CA LYS A 122 -15.76 -6.46 7.36
C LYS A 122 -15.77 -7.95 7.01
N LYS A 123 -16.68 -8.37 6.14
CA LYS A 123 -16.79 -9.77 5.67
C LYS A 123 -15.99 -10.04 4.40
N VAL A 124 -15.58 -8.99 3.69
CA VAL A 124 -14.78 -9.11 2.48
C VAL A 124 -13.38 -9.59 2.85
N LYS A 125 -12.92 -10.62 2.16
CA LYS A 125 -11.57 -11.18 2.32
C LYS A 125 -10.90 -11.30 0.97
N PHE A 126 -9.65 -10.90 0.94
CA PHE A 126 -8.78 -11.07 -0.24
C PHE A 126 -8.32 -12.52 -0.39
N GLU A 127 -8.08 -12.92 -1.62
CA GLU A 127 -7.47 -14.22 -1.95
C GLU A 127 -6.12 -14.38 -1.24
N ILE A 128 -5.75 -15.63 -0.99
CA ILE A 128 -4.43 -15.97 -0.46
C ILE A 128 -3.38 -15.68 -1.54
N VAL A 129 -2.34 -14.96 -1.18
CA VAL A 129 -1.17 -14.70 -2.04
C VAL A 129 -0.47 -16.03 -2.32
N THR A 130 -0.18 -16.31 -3.60
CA THR A 130 0.45 -17.57 -4.00
C THR A 130 1.91 -17.64 -3.55
N ASP A 131 2.47 -18.85 -3.50
CA ASP A 131 3.90 -19.03 -3.18
C ASP A 131 4.80 -18.38 -4.24
N ALA A 132 4.42 -18.48 -5.51
CA ALA A 132 5.14 -17.82 -6.61
C ALA A 132 5.14 -16.28 -6.47
N GLN A 133 3.99 -15.68 -6.09
CA GLN A 133 3.92 -14.25 -5.78
C GLN A 133 4.82 -13.89 -4.59
N ASN A 134 4.80 -14.67 -3.52
CA ASN A 134 5.62 -14.43 -2.34
C ASN A 134 7.13 -14.53 -2.63
N GLU A 135 7.55 -15.47 -3.49
CA GLU A 135 8.94 -15.60 -3.94
C GLU A 135 9.38 -14.35 -4.72
N SER A 136 8.58 -13.95 -5.72
CA SER A 136 8.85 -12.76 -6.53
C SER A 136 8.79 -11.46 -5.71
N LEU A 137 7.84 -11.36 -4.79
CA LEU A 137 7.73 -10.22 -3.88
C LEU A 137 8.96 -10.08 -3.00
N ARG A 138 9.43 -11.16 -2.39
CA ARG A 138 10.64 -11.18 -1.57
C ARG A 138 11.85 -10.68 -2.36
N TRP A 139 12.06 -11.25 -3.54
CA TRP A 139 13.14 -10.82 -4.41
C TRP A 139 13.06 -9.31 -4.74
N LEU A 140 11.87 -8.85 -5.17
CA LEU A 140 11.66 -7.44 -5.56
C LEU A 140 11.86 -6.49 -4.39
N VAL A 141 11.31 -6.81 -3.22
CA VAL A 141 11.47 -6.01 -1.99
C VAL A 141 12.95 -5.90 -1.61
N GLU A 142 13.71 -7.00 -1.65
CA GLU A 142 15.15 -6.98 -1.36
C GLU A 142 15.93 -6.10 -2.33
N GLN A 143 15.64 -6.17 -3.65
CA GLN A 143 16.30 -5.30 -4.65
C GLN A 143 15.98 -3.82 -4.39
N LEU A 144 14.72 -3.48 -4.16
CA LEU A 144 14.30 -2.10 -3.91
C LEU A 144 14.86 -1.55 -2.59
N LYS A 145 14.87 -2.36 -1.52
CA LYS A 145 15.50 -1.97 -0.24
C LYS A 145 16.98 -1.66 -0.42
N LYS A 146 17.70 -2.49 -1.14
CA LYS A 146 19.14 -2.29 -1.42
C LYS A 146 19.36 -1.02 -2.24
N GLU A 147 18.62 -0.82 -3.32
CA GLU A 147 18.77 0.31 -4.23
C GLU A 147 18.46 1.64 -3.54
N TYR A 148 17.36 1.70 -2.78
CA TYR A 148 16.91 2.93 -2.13
C TYR A 148 17.29 3.05 -0.66
N ARG A 149 18.05 2.09 -0.11
CA ARG A 149 18.46 2.03 1.31
C ARG A 149 17.26 2.08 2.28
N ILE A 150 16.18 1.37 1.94
CA ILE A 150 14.96 1.33 2.74
C ILE A 150 15.13 0.29 3.86
N PRO A 151 14.97 0.66 5.14
CA PRO A 151 15.02 -0.29 6.23
C PRO A 151 13.77 -1.18 6.27
N ASP A 152 13.85 -2.34 6.92
CA ASP A 152 12.73 -3.28 7.05
C ASP A 152 11.48 -2.65 7.68
N SER A 153 11.69 -1.71 8.60
CA SER A 153 10.62 -0.96 9.28
C SER A 153 9.84 -0.01 8.36
N GLU A 154 10.25 0.18 7.12
CA GLU A 154 9.58 1.04 6.14
C GLU A 154 8.97 0.24 4.96
N VAL A 155 8.70 -1.07 5.18
CA VAL A 155 7.97 -1.93 4.26
C VAL A 155 6.65 -2.33 4.91
N PHE A 156 5.53 -1.95 4.31
CA PHE A 156 4.20 -2.05 4.90
C PHE A 156 3.20 -2.73 3.98
N ARG A 157 2.23 -3.43 4.58
CA ARG A 157 0.97 -3.72 3.89
C ARG A 157 0.11 -2.45 3.89
N HIS A 158 -0.63 -2.24 2.81
CA HIS A 158 -1.49 -1.06 2.66
C HIS A 158 -2.42 -0.80 3.85
N PRO A 159 -3.12 -1.80 4.43
CA PRO A 159 -3.98 -1.57 5.58
C PRO A 159 -3.26 -1.14 6.87
N GLU A 160 -1.96 -1.32 6.97
CA GLU A 160 -1.18 -0.87 8.14
C GLU A 160 -1.08 0.65 8.17
N ILE A 161 -0.92 1.27 7.00
CA ILE A 161 -0.67 2.71 6.86
C ILE A 161 -1.87 3.53 6.38
N SER A 162 -2.93 2.88 5.90
CA SER A 162 -4.12 3.53 5.33
C SER A 162 -5.41 2.82 5.78
N TYR A 163 -6.55 3.51 5.64
CA TYR A 163 -7.87 2.98 6.01
C TYR A 163 -8.42 2.07 4.90
N LYS A 164 -7.97 0.83 4.90
CA LYS A 164 -8.30 -0.21 3.92
C LYS A 164 -8.79 -1.50 4.59
N ASN A 165 -9.23 -2.45 3.79
CA ASN A 165 -9.62 -3.77 4.28
C ASN A 165 -8.39 -4.47 4.88
N ILE A 166 -8.49 -4.90 6.13
CA ILE A 166 -7.39 -5.52 6.88
C ILE A 166 -6.88 -6.85 6.29
N THR A 167 -7.64 -7.45 5.37
CA THR A 167 -7.24 -8.68 4.69
C THR A 167 -6.49 -8.43 3.38
N GLU A 168 -6.41 -7.18 2.90
CA GLU A 168 -5.63 -6.81 1.72
C GLU A 168 -4.15 -7.14 1.97
N ALA A 169 -3.58 -7.96 1.09
CA ALA A 169 -2.21 -8.47 1.19
C ALA A 169 -1.84 -9.12 2.55
N SER A 170 -2.83 -9.57 3.34
CA SER A 170 -2.58 -10.10 4.70
C SER A 170 -1.74 -11.38 4.70
N THR A 171 -1.70 -12.12 3.59
CA THR A 171 -0.91 -13.35 3.43
C THR A 171 0.37 -13.14 2.62
N ALA A 172 0.68 -11.89 2.23
CA ALA A 172 1.94 -11.54 1.57
C ALA A 172 3.12 -11.73 2.53
N LYS A 173 4.24 -12.26 1.98
CA LYS A 173 5.48 -12.54 2.71
C LYS A 173 6.67 -12.05 1.90
N TRP A 174 7.54 -11.24 2.54
CA TRP A 174 8.78 -10.73 1.95
C TRP A 174 9.96 -10.87 2.90
#